data_fd4730a097840a198aa6f4a2a9eb1897
#
_entry.id   fd4730a097840a198aa6f4a2a9eb1897
#
_cell.length_a   1.000
_cell.length_b   1.000
_cell.length_c   1.000
_cell.angle_alpha   90.00
_cell.angle_beta   90.00
_cell.angle_gamma   90.00
#
_symmetry.space_group_name_H-M   'P 1'
#
loop_
_entity.id
_entity.type
_entity.pdbx_description
1 polymer ?
#
loop_
_entity_poly.entity_id
_entity_poly.type
_entity_poly.pdbx_seq_one_letter_code
_entity_poly.pdbx_strand_id
1 'polypeptide(L)'
;MEGNMFAHIYQVRSDVFGTSYENEISKIRNEILTCIKNDDCPITPRFIMFKVMDRCNSGCIYCGYARQNHPDKDGCKSYILNTNELIDIFDQAAELGVDAIALNGGEPLLRNDIGVLTEALNKRRILPILMTNGVLLDSKWKELGVAGLKYIIISIDSLIPEHYEFQRGISYIAAMKGVQAALEMRKKYGDVIIHLTAVLTRYNLEDILTLVDFCNANRIWLEISVYDTYGMTEDKLSVTDRIGLKRVVTKLKELKKEGSYISSSYEYLNHLEEFCLEHNRIPQKYSCYSGYGILLLDDLLNARTCWGSQVGDIGNIKNSSLSEVWNNSKMRHYRKKMLGGRCGGCWNLCTEFNSMIRNI
;
A
#
# COMPACT_ATOMS: atom_id res chain seq x y z
N MET A 1 -2.73 -6.74 -19.87
CA MET A 1 -1.94 -7.13 -18.70
C MET A 1 -2.90 -7.38 -17.54
N GLU A 2 -2.99 -8.60 -17.04
CA GLU A 2 -3.66 -8.84 -15.77
C GLU A 2 -2.71 -8.36 -14.65
N GLY A 3 -2.65 -7.05 -14.44
CA GLY A 3 -1.76 -6.47 -13.47
C GLY A 3 -2.52 -6.17 -12.16
N ASN A 4 -2.06 -6.68 -11.06
CA ASN A 4 -2.34 -6.12 -9.75
C ASN A 4 -1.24 -5.10 -9.37
N MET A 5 -1.40 -4.41 -8.26
CA MET A 5 -0.46 -3.39 -7.80
C MET A 5 0.99 -3.89 -7.74
N PHE A 6 1.23 -5.11 -7.24
CA PHE A 6 2.58 -5.68 -7.16
C PHE A 6 3.16 -6.03 -8.52
N ALA A 7 2.33 -6.54 -9.46
CA ALA A 7 2.76 -6.76 -10.83
C ALA A 7 3.21 -5.44 -11.50
N HIS A 8 2.48 -4.34 -11.26
CA HIS A 8 2.88 -3.02 -11.76
C HIS A 8 4.20 -2.52 -11.13
N ILE A 9 4.46 -2.81 -9.85
CA ILE A 9 5.74 -2.48 -9.20
C ILE A 9 6.90 -3.15 -9.96
N TYR A 10 6.80 -4.44 -10.27
CA TYR A 10 7.86 -5.16 -10.96
C TYR A 10 7.97 -4.77 -12.43
N GLN A 11 6.87 -4.39 -13.08
CA GLN A 11 6.93 -3.82 -14.42
C GLN A 11 7.72 -2.50 -14.44
N VAL A 12 7.42 -1.58 -13.50
CA VAL A 12 8.16 -0.31 -13.40
C VAL A 12 9.64 -0.56 -13.08
N ARG A 13 9.95 -1.53 -12.22
CA ARG A 13 11.35 -1.91 -11.95
C ARG A 13 12.07 -2.39 -13.21
N SER A 14 11.38 -3.20 -14.01
CA SER A 14 11.90 -3.65 -15.30
C SER A 14 12.24 -2.46 -16.21
N ASP A 15 11.33 -1.51 -16.31
CA ASP A 15 11.48 -0.33 -17.18
C ASP A 15 12.56 0.63 -16.66
N VAL A 16 12.65 0.84 -15.35
CA VAL A 16 13.58 1.80 -14.73
C VAL A 16 14.98 1.23 -14.54
N PHE A 17 15.10 -0.03 -14.12
CA PHE A 17 16.38 -0.64 -13.74
C PHE A 17 16.90 -1.68 -14.75
N GLY A 18 16.14 -1.93 -15.84
CA GLY A 18 16.54 -2.90 -16.87
C GLY A 18 16.52 -4.34 -16.36
N THR A 19 15.61 -4.69 -15.45
CA THR A 19 15.40 -6.05 -14.96
C THR A 19 14.41 -6.79 -15.89
N SER A 20 14.28 -8.11 -15.75
CA SER A 20 13.25 -8.88 -16.44
C SER A 20 12.09 -9.14 -15.46
N TYR A 21 10.90 -8.68 -15.80
CA TYR A 21 9.69 -8.88 -15.01
C TYR A 21 9.48 -10.37 -14.66
N GLU A 22 9.46 -11.24 -15.68
CA GLU A 22 9.22 -12.69 -15.49
C GLU A 22 10.29 -13.34 -14.63
N ASN A 23 11.55 -12.92 -14.81
CA ASN A 23 12.66 -13.48 -14.03
C ASN A 23 12.59 -13.03 -12.56
N GLU A 24 12.26 -11.77 -12.29
CA GLU A 24 12.11 -11.28 -10.91
C GLU A 24 10.98 -12.01 -10.19
N ILE A 25 9.79 -12.12 -10.80
CA ILE A 25 8.65 -12.81 -10.20
C ILE A 25 8.94 -14.30 -9.98
N SER A 26 9.51 -14.99 -10.97
CA SER A 26 9.87 -16.40 -10.86
C SER A 26 10.90 -16.64 -9.75
N LYS A 27 11.90 -15.76 -9.64
CA LYS A 27 12.89 -15.81 -8.57
C LYS A 27 12.24 -15.65 -7.18
N ILE A 28 11.41 -14.66 -7.00
CA ILE A 28 10.72 -14.38 -5.73
C ILE A 28 9.87 -15.57 -5.30
N ARG A 29 9.08 -16.12 -6.23
CA ARG A 29 8.26 -17.29 -5.97
C ARG A 29 9.11 -18.50 -5.54
N ASN A 30 10.17 -18.80 -6.27
CA ASN A 30 11.05 -19.92 -5.95
C ASN A 30 11.71 -19.77 -4.58
N GLU A 31 12.16 -18.56 -4.23
CA GLU A 31 12.71 -18.26 -2.91
C GLU A 31 11.68 -18.47 -1.80
N ILE A 32 10.46 -17.98 -1.98
CA ILE A 32 9.37 -18.15 -1.00
C ILE A 32 9.04 -19.65 -0.82
N LEU A 33 8.84 -20.37 -1.91
CA LEU A 33 8.51 -21.79 -1.85
C LEU A 33 9.65 -22.63 -1.24
N THR A 34 10.90 -22.29 -1.54
CA THR A 34 12.08 -22.92 -0.96
C THR A 34 12.15 -22.64 0.54
N CYS A 35 11.91 -21.40 0.96
CA CYS A 35 11.89 -21.04 2.38
C CYS A 35 10.77 -21.78 3.14
N ILE A 36 9.59 -21.89 2.55
CA ILE A 36 8.47 -22.66 3.14
C ILE A 36 8.84 -24.14 3.30
N LYS A 37 9.47 -24.73 2.29
CA LYS A 37 9.87 -26.15 2.29
C LYS A 37 10.94 -26.43 3.33
N ASN A 38 11.91 -25.55 3.49
CA ASN A 38 13.10 -25.76 4.33
C ASN A 38 12.94 -25.21 5.75
N ASP A 39 11.83 -24.57 6.07
CA ASP A 39 11.40 -24.07 7.39
C ASP A 39 12.31 -23.05 8.10
N ASP A 40 13.53 -22.80 7.63
CA ASP A 40 14.53 -21.93 8.30
C ASP A 40 15.52 -21.27 7.33
N CYS A 41 15.13 -20.96 6.11
CA CYS A 41 16.04 -20.22 5.25
C CYS A 41 15.84 -18.71 5.40
N PRO A 42 16.92 -17.93 5.44
CA PRO A 42 16.83 -16.47 5.31
C PRO A 42 16.11 -16.11 4.00
N ILE A 43 15.22 -15.13 4.06
CA ILE A 43 14.53 -14.62 2.89
C ILE A 43 14.58 -13.11 2.92
N THR A 44 14.57 -12.48 1.74
CA THR A 44 14.57 -11.03 1.59
C THR A 44 13.16 -10.47 1.67
N PRO A 45 12.88 -9.39 2.45
CA PRO A 45 11.67 -8.63 2.28
C PRO A 45 11.71 -7.93 0.93
N ARG A 46 10.71 -8.18 0.07
CA ARG A 46 10.67 -7.62 -1.28
C ARG A 46 10.14 -6.21 -1.30
N PHE A 47 9.24 -5.92 -0.38
CA PHE A 47 8.54 -4.66 -0.29
C PHE A 47 8.54 -4.16 1.15
N ILE A 48 8.93 -2.91 1.34
CA ILE A 48 8.83 -2.23 2.64
C ILE A 48 7.79 -1.12 2.54
N MET A 49 6.79 -1.13 3.40
CA MET A 49 5.91 0.00 3.61
C MET A 49 6.44 0.78 4.81
N PHE A 50 6.95 1.97 4.59
CA PHE A 50 7.65 2.75 5.61
C PHE A 50 6.92 4.05 5.94
N LYS A 51 6.53 4.20 7.19
CA LYS A 51 6.01 5.46 7.72
C LYS A 51 7.15 6.43 7.97
N VAL A 52 7.42 7.28 7.00
CA VAL A 52 8.51 8.27 7.06
C VAL A 52 8.08 9.60 7.71
N MET A 53 6.79 9.74 8.05
CA MET A 53 6.20 10.93 8.65
C MET A 53 5.11 10.52 9.64
N ASP A 54 5.16 11.10 10.83
CA ASP A 54 4.20 10.87 11.91
C ASP A 54 2.97 11.78 11.88
N ARG A 55 3.01 12.89 11.13
CA ARG A 55 1.93 13.87 11.03
C ARG A 55 1.15 13.73 9.73
N CYS A 56 -0.12 14.12 9.77
CA CYS A 56 -1.00 14.15 8.61
C CYS A 56 -1.84 15.43 8.61
N ASN A 57 -2.03 15.99 7.43
CA ASN A 57 -2.95 17.13 7.19
C ASN A 57 -4.38 16.69 6.88
N SER A 58 -4.71 15.39 7.09
CA SER A 58 -6.00 14.78 6.78
C SER A 58 -6.65 14.22 8.05
N GLY A 59 -7.98 14.29 8.12
CA GLY A 59 -8.79 13.79 9.24
C GLY A 59 -9.66 12.59 8.89
N CYS A 60 -9.15 11.62 8.11
CA CYS A 60 -9.93 10.48 7.61
C CYS A 60 -10.68 9.75 8.71
N ILE A 61 -12.01 9.56 8.55
CA ILE A 61 -12.89 8.97 9.57
C ILE A 61 -12.58 7.51 9.90
N TYR A 62 -11.91 6.81 8.99
CA TYR A 62 -11.53 5.39 9.13
C TYR A 62 -10.05 5.18 9.50
N CYS A 63 -9.24 6.25 9.55
CA CYS A 63 -7.83 6.13 9.84
C CYS A 63 -7.57 6.19 11.36
N GLY A 64 -7.16 5.06 11.95
CA GLY A 64 -6.78 5.02 13.37
C GLY A 64 -5.59 5.93 13.70
N TYR A 65 -4.70 6.16 12.73
CA TYR A 65 -3.53 7.03 12.88
C TYR A 65 -3.93 8.52 12.94
N ALA A 66 -4.80 8.98 12.05
CA ALA A 66 -5.27 10.37 12.04
C ALA A 66 -6.00 10.74 13.36
N ARG A 67 -6.68 9.78 13.99
CA ARG A 67 -7.34 9.98 15.28
C ARG A 67 -6.38 10.10 16.45
N GLN A 68 -5.22 9.46 16.40
CA GLN A 68 -4.24 9.42 17.48
C GLN A 68 -3.19 10.52 17.36
N ASN A 69 -2.79 10.88 16.14
CA ASN A 69 -1.64 11.74 15.82
C ASN A 69 -2.01 12.99 15.02
N HIS A 70 -3.26 13.49 15.16
CA HIS A 70 -3.61 14.78 14.58
C HIS A 70 -2.74 15.88 15.20
N PRO A 71 -2.17 16.83 14.43
CA PRO A 71 -1.25 17.85 14.93
C PRO A 71 -1.82 18.70 16.06
N ASP A 72 -3.15 18.76 16.19
CA ASP A 72 -3.85 19.54 17.23
C ASP A 72 -4.10 18.74 18.53
N LYS A 73 -3.60 17.51 18.67
CA LYS A 73 -3.73 16.73 19.92
C LYS A 73 -2.51 16.93 20.81
N ASP A 74 -2.73 17.56 21.94
CA ASP A 74 -1.75 17.69 23.02
C ASP A 74 -1.16 16.34 23.44
N GLY A 75 0.17 16.25 23.47
CA GLY A 75 0.91 15.09 23.98
C GLY A 75 1.40 14.08 22.94
N CYS A 76 1.21 14.32 21.65
CA CYS A 76 1.82 13.48 20.62
C CYS A 76 3.34 13.70 20.61
N LYS A 77 4.09 12.71 21.08
CA LYS A 77 5.57 12.69 20.93
C LYS A 77 5.87 12.32 19.49
N SER A 78 6.01 13.33 18.63
CA SER A 78 6.47 13.12 17.27
C SER A 78 7.99 12.89 17.28
N TYR A 79 8.43 11.71 16.92
CA TYR A 79 9.81 11.47 16.53
C TYR A 79 9.84 11.44 14.99
N ILE A 80 10.40 12.49 14.41
CA ILE A 80 10.58 12.55 12.95
C ILE A 80 12.02 12.13 12.67
N LEU A 81 12.18 10.97 12.04
CA LEU A 81 13.46 10.51 11.52
C LEU A 81 14.03 11.56 10.58
N ASN A 82 15.29 11.96 10.80
CA ASN A 82 15.96 12.88 9.89
C ASN A 82 16.38 12.17 8.59
N THR A 83 16.81 12.95 7.60
CA THR A 83 17.18 12.45 6.26
C THR A 83 18.27 11.37 6.33
N ASN A 84 19.29 11.55 7.15
CA ASN A 84 20.41 10.59 7.24
C ASN A 84 19.96 9.28 7.89
N GLU A 85 19.17 9.33 8.96
CA GLU A 85 18.60 8.13 9.59
C GLU A 85 17.77 7.29 8.60
N LEU A 86 16.99 7.96 7.73
CA LEU A 86 16.23 7.26 6.69
C LEU A 86 17.16 6.67 5.61
N ILE A 87 18.20 7.40 5.21
CA ILE A 87 19.18 6.92 4.24
C ILE A 87 19.93 5.70 4.76
N ASP A 88 20.33 5.68 6.04
CA ASP A 88 20.97 4.52 6.68
C ASP A 88 20.06 3.27 6.64
N ILE A 89 18.73 3.45 6.80
CA ILE A 89 17.77 2.36 6.66
C ILE A 89 17.66 1.92 5.20
N PHE A 90 17.73 2.84 4.24
CA PHE A 90 17.74 2.49 2.81
C PHE A 90 19.01 1.73 2.41
N ASP A 91 20.15 2.02 3.03
CA ASP A 91 21.38 1.24 2.84
C ASP A 91 21.19 -0.19 3.33
N GLN A 92 20.67 -0.41 4.53
CA GLN A 92 20.35 -1.73 5.04
C GLN A 92 19.33 -2.48 4.14
N ALA A 93 18.34 -1.76 3.61
CA ALA A 93 17.36 -2.34 2.68
C ALA A 93 18.00 -2.75 1.35
N ALA A 94 18.94 -1.96 0.83
CA ALA A 94 19.70 -2.28 -0.38
C ALA A 94 20.60 -3.50 -0.20
N GLU A 95 21.30 -3.60 0.93
CA GLU A 95 22.13 -4.75 1.29
C GLU A 95 21.31 -6.05 1.37
N LEU A 96 20.08 -5.96 1.86
CA LEU A 96 19.15 -7.09 1.89
C LEU A 96 18.57 -7.43 0.51
N GLY A 97 18.68 -6.53 -0.48
CA GLY A 97 18.09 -6.72 -1.81
C GLY A 97 16.60 -6.43 -1.86
N VAL A 98 16.11 -5.45 -1.09
CA VAL A 98 14.72 -4.96 -1.15
C VAL A 98 14.42 -4.36 -2.52
N ASP A 99 13.27 -4.69 -3.09
CA ASP A 99 12.89 -4.27 -4.44
C ASP A 99 12.23 -2.90 -4.48
N ALA A 100 11.36 -2.59 -3.52
CA ALA A 100 10.64 -1.34 -3.48
C ALA A 100 10.33 -0.88 -2.04
N ILE A 101 10.32 0.43 -1.84
CA ILE A 101 9.91 1.07 -0.58
C ILE A 101 8.79 2.05 -0.85
N ALA A 102 7.64 1.84 -0.20
CA ALA A 102 6.55 2.80 -0.18
C ALA A 102 6.80 3.83 0.93
N LEU A 103 7.04 5.06 0.52
CA LEU A 103 7.11 6.22 1.39
C LEU A 103 5.69 6.63 1.76
N ASN A 104 5.28 6.32 2.98
CA ASN A 104 3.97 6.64 3.52
C ASN A 104 4.07 7.23 4.94
N GLY A 105 3.02 7.18 5.72
CA GLY A 105 2.99 7.65 7.10
C GLY A 105 1.64 8.28 7.44
N GLY A 106 1.68 9.42 8.10
CA GLY A 106 0.58 10.36 8.07
C GLY A 106 0.45 10.89 6.64
N GLU A 107 1.17 11.96 6.31
CA GLU A 107 1.30 12.45 4.94
C GLU A 107 2.79 12.67 4.61
N PRO A 108 3.40 11.86 3.74
CA PRO A 108 4.83 11.96 3.44
C PRO A 108 5.23 13.28 2.79
N LEU A 109 4.31 13.93 2.05
CA LEU A 109 4.57 15.22 1.42
C LEU A 109 4.69 16.39 2.40
N LEU A 110 4.43 16.18 3.69
CA LEU A 110 4.78 17.16 4.73
C LEU A 110 6.30 17.24 4.98
N ARG A 111 7.06 16.25 4.52
CA ARG A 111 8.53 16.29 4.55
C ARG A 111 9.07 17.22 3.47
N ASN A 112 10.06 18.06 3.85
CA ASN A 112 10.73 18.94 2.89
C ASN A 112 11.82 18.22 2.09
N ASP A 113 12.27 17.05 2.55
CA ASP A 113 13.34 16.25 1.96
C ASP A 113 12.83 15.06 1.14
N ILE A 114 11.53 14.99 0.82
CA ILE A 114 10.91 13.85 0.13
C ILE A 114 11.55 13.58 -1.25
N GLY A 115 11.98 14.62 -1.96
CA GLY A 115 12.73 14.49 -3.21
C GLY A 115 14.10 13.85 -2.99
N VAL A 116 14.83 14.27 -1.95
CA VAL A 116 16.13 13.68 -1.58
C VAL A 116 15.98 12.20 -1.25
N LEU A 117 14.95 11.82 -0.48
CA LEU A 117 14.66 10.43 -0.14
C LEU A 117 14.31 9.60 -1.38
N THR A 118 13.53 10.16 -2.31
CA THR A 118 13.20 9.53 -3.60
C THR A 118 14.46 9.25 -4.42
N GLU A 119 15.33 10.24 -4.55
CA GLU A 119 16.61 10.10 -5.28
C GLU A 119 17.53 9.08 -4.59
N ALA A 120 17.59 9.09 -3.26
CA ALA A 120 18.42 8.16 -2.47
C ALA A 120 18.00 6.69 -2.70
N LEU A 121 16.71 6.40 -2.80
CA LEU A 121 16.20 5.07 -3.12
C LEU A 121 16.57 4.66 -4.57
N ASN A 122 16.36 5.56 -5.54
CA ASN A 122 16.72 5.29 -6.94
C ASN A 122 18.21 4.96 -7.12
N LYS A 123 19.10 5.70 -6.44
CA LYS A 123 20.57 5.43 -6.43
C LYS A 123 20.91 4.04 -5.91
N ARG A 124 20.07 3.47 -5.05
CA ARG A 124 20.21 2.11 -4.48
C ARG A 124 19.48 1.04 -5.28
N ARG A 125 18.88 1.39 -6.44
CA ARG A 125 18.05 0.51 -7.26
C ARG A 125 16.83 -0.06 -6.51
N ILE A 126 16.34 0.68 -5.52
CA ILE A 126 15.09 0.42 -4.82
C ILE A 126 14.03 1.34 -5.41
N LEU A 127 12.93 0.79 -5.90
CA LEU A 127 11.85 1.59 -6.47
C LEU A 127 11.15 2.41 -5.38
N PRO A 128 11.21 3.76 -5.43
CA PRO A 128 10.42 4.60 -4.55
C PRO A 128 8.95 4.61 -4.99
N ILE A 129 8.04 4.36 -4.05
CA ILE A 129 6.60 4.47 -4.25
C ILE A 129 6.10 5.54 -3.30
N LEU A 130 5.42 6.55 -3.82
CA LEU A 130 4.79 7.59 -3.00
C LEU A 130 3.34 7.22 -2.73
N MET A 131 2.94 7.13 -1.45
CA MET A 131 1.55 6.99 -1.03
C MET A 131 1.10 8.29 -0.35
N THR A 132 0.17 9.02 -0.94
CA THR A 132 -0.21 10.37 -0.52
C THR A 132 -1.72 10.62 -0.58
N ASN A 133 -2.21 11.57 0.22
CA ASN A 133 -3.56 12.11 0.06
C ASN A 133 -3.69 13.09 -1.12
N GLY A 134 -2.58 13.45 -1.77
CA GLY A 134 -2.52 14.27 -2.97
C GLY A 134 -2.52 15.77 -2.75
N VAL A 135 -2.95 16.29 -1.60
CA VAL A 135 -3.17 17.74 -1.38
C VAL A 135 -1.92 18.59 -1.62
N LEU A 136 -0.74 18.08 -1.27
CA LEU A 136 0.53 18.79 -1.43
C LEU A 136 1.27 18.45 -2.73
N LEU A 137 0.75 17.51 -3.52
CA LEU A 137 1.45 17.04 -4.72
C LEU A 137 1.59 18.13 -5.78
N ASP A 138 0.60 19.01 -5.91
CA ASP A 138 0.63 20.14 -6.86
C ASP A 138 1.88 21.04 -6.65
N SER A 139 2.31 21.23 -5.41
CA SER A 139 3.50 22.02 -5.11
C SER A 139 4.81 21.28 -5.26
N LYS A 140 4.81 19.91 -5.24
CA LYS A 140 6.02 19.07 -5.15
C LYS A 140 6.28 18.20 -6.38
N TRP A 141 5.37 18.11 -7.32
CA TRP A 141 5.49 17.17 -8.45
C TRP A 141 6.74 17.37 -9.32
N LYS A 142 7.21 18.64 -9.47
CA LYS A 142 8.41 18.96 -10.25
C LYS A 142 9.67 18.41 -9.57
N GLU A 143 9.79 18.64 -8.26
CA GLU A 143 10.86 18.11 -7.43
C GLU A 143 10.91 16.57 -7.50
N LEU A 144 9.76 15.93 -7.27
CA LEU A 144 9.62 14.48 -7.31
C LEU A 144 9.92 13.90 -8.71
N GLY A 145 9.50 14.58 -9.76
CA GLY A 145 9.80 14.18 -11.14
C GLY A 145 11.29 14.26 -11.47
N VAL A 146 11.99 15.30 -11.02
CA VAL A 146 13.45 15.42 -11.15
C VAL A 146 14.16 14.35 -10.33
N ALA A 147 13.65 14.02 -9.12
CA ALA A 147 14.17 12.95 -8.28
C ALA A 147 13.92 11.53 -8.84
N GLY A 148 13.18 11.42 -9.96
CA GLY A 148 12.95 10.16 -10.65
C GLY A 148 11.82 9.32 -10.05
N LEU A 149 10.82 9.91 -9.40
CA LEU A 149 9.64 9.18 -8.92
C LEU A 149 8.85 8.63 -10.11
N LYS A 150 8.59 7.32 -10.12
CA LYS A 150 7.89 6.61 -11.20
C LYS A 150 6.61 5.90 -10.76
N TYR A 151 6.31 5.88 -9.47
CA TYR A 151 5.13 5.20 -8.94
C TYR A 151 4.44 6.04 -7.86
N ILE A 152 3.19 6.42 -8.09
CA ILE A 152 2.41 7.28 -7.19
C ILE A 152 1.08 6.62 -6.91
N ILE A 153 0.70 6.53 -5.63
CA ILE A 153 -0.61 6.10 -5.16
C ILE A 153 -1.27 7.29 -4.47
N ILE A 154 -2.39 7.74 -5.03
CA ILE A 154 -3.15 8.89 -4.51
C ILE A 154 -4.46 8.39 -3.93
N SER A 155 -4.77 8.83 -2.74
CA SER A 155 -5.96 8.40 -2.00
C SER A 155 -7.19 9.23 -2.38
N ILE A 156 -8.07 8.68 -3.22
CA ILE A 156 -9.32 9.30 -3.67
C ILE A 156 -10.47 8.32 -3.50
N ASP A 157 -11.38 8.57 -2.55
CA ASP A 157 -12.49 7.66 -2.22
C ASP A 157 -13.75 7.90 -3.04
N SER A 158 -13.91 9.11 -3.58
CA SER A 158 -15.09 9.53 -4.34
C SER A 158 -14.74 10.73 -5.23
N LEU A 159 -15.48 10.88 -6.33
CA LEU A 159 -15.47 12.08 -7.16
C LEU A 159 -16.59 13.08 -6.76
N ILE A 160 -17.43 12.72 -5.80
CA ILE A 160 -18.43 13.61 -5.21
C ILE A 160 -17.75 14.36 -4.05
N PRO A 161 -17.61 15.70 -4.14
CA PRO A 161 -16.86 16.48 -3.16
C PRO A 161 -17.32 16.26 -1.72
N GLU A 162 -18.63 16.22 -1.48
CA GLU A 162 -19.23 16.04 -0.15
C GLU A 162 -18.88 14.68 0.44
N HIS A 163 -18.91 13.61 -0.35
CA HIS A 163 -18.55 12.25 0.09
C HIS A 163 -17.05 12.17 0.40
N TYR A 164 -16.22 12.73 -0.48
CA TYR A 164 -14.78 12.75 -0.31
C TYR A 164 -14.36 13.52 0.94
N GLU A 165 -14.84 14.77 1.08
CA GLU A 165 -14.49 15.64 2.19
C GLU A 165 -15.01 15.12 3.52
N PHE A 166 -16.20 14.49 3.53
CA PHE A 166 -16.71 13.81 4.72
C PHE A 166 -15.80 12.65 5.17
N GLN A 167 -15.34 11.81 4.22
CA GLN A 167 -14.52 10.64 4.54
C GLN A 167 -13.07 11.00 4.87
N ARG A 168 -12.49 11.99 4.18
CA ARG A 168 -11.07 12.34 4.27
C ARG A 168 -10.76 13.52 5.17
N GLY A 169 -11.74 14.41 5.43
CA GLY A 169 -11.56 15.61 6.24
C GLY A 169 -10.58 16.61 5.61
N ILE A 170 -10.46 16.62 4.27
CA ILE A 170 -9.60 17.54 3.49
C ILE A 170 -10.30 17.97 2.21
N SER A 171 -9.86 19.08 1.63
CA SER A 171 -10.44 19.64 0.42
C SER A 171 -10.33 18.69 -0.78
N TYR A 172 -11.47 18.37 -1.39
CA TYR A 172 -11.58 17.65 -2.65
C TYR A 172 -10.83 18.37 -3.78
N ILE A 173 -11.02 19.67 -3.90
CA ILE A 173 -10.37 20.49 -4.94
C ILE A 173 -8.85 20.40 -4.83
N ALA A 174 -8.31 20.46 -3.62
CA ALA A 174 -6.86 20.36 -3.41
C ALA A 174 -6.32 18.97 -3.77
N ALA A 175 -7.03 17.91 -3.40
CA ALA A 175 -6.64 16.55 -3.77
C ALA A 175 -6.69 16.32 -5.29
N MET A 176 -7.72 16.82 -5.97
CA MET A 176 -7.84 16.70 -7.43
C MET A 176 -6.79 17.53 -8.18
N LYS A 177 -6.33 18.67 -7.64
CA LYS A 177 -5.13 19.35 -8.16
C LYS A 177 -3.90 18.46 -8.07
N GLY A 178 -3.76 17.70 -7.00
CA GLY A 178 -2.69 16.71 -6.87
C GLY A 178 -2.79 15.59 -7.92
N VAL A 179 -3.98 15.10 -8.23
CA VAL A 179 -4.18 14.14 -9.33
C VAL A 179 -3.76 14.76 -10.67
N GLN A 180 -4.17 16.00 -10.94
CA GLN A 180 -3.75 16.71 -12.14
C GLN A 180 -2.23 16.91 -12.20
N ALA A 181 -1.59 17.23 -11.07
CA ALA A 181 -0.13 17.35 -10.99
C ALA A 181 0.59 16.03 -11.28
N ALA A 182 0.05 14.88 -10.85
CA ALA A 182 0.57 13.57 -11.22
C ALA A 182 0.45 13.30 -12.74
N LEU A 183 -0.66 13.71 -13.36
CA LEU A 183 -0.84 13.61 -14.81
C LEU A 183 0.17 14.49 -15.57
N GLU A 184 0.39 15.71 -15.12
CA GLU A 184 1.43 16.60 -15.70
C GLU A 184 2.84 16.03 -15.48
N MET A 185 3.10 15.41 -14.32
CA MET A 185 4.36 14.73 -14.08
C MET A 185 4.58 13.58 -15.06
N ARG A 186 3.57 12.74 -15.29
CA ARG A 186 3.62 11.66 -16.30
C ARG A 186 3.87 12.21 -17.70
N LYS A 187 3.18 13.29 -18.09
CA LYS A 187 3.37 13.93 -19.38
C LYS A 187 4.80 14.47 -19.57
N LYS A 188 5.38 15.05 -18.51
CA LYS A 188 6.69 15.70 -18.58
C LYS A 188 7.86 14.73 -18.47
N TYR A 189 7.77 13.73 -17.56
CA TYR A 189 8.89 12.86 -17.20
C TYR A 189 8.71 11.41 -17.71
N GLY A 190 7.61 11.12 -18.45
CA GLY A 190 7.31 9.80 -19.01
C GLY A 190 7.10 8.71 -17.97
N ASP A 191 6.48 7.61 -18.35
CA ASP A 191 6.40 6.32 -17.64
C ASP A 191 6.14 6.38 -16.12
N VAL A 192 5.36 7.38 -15.68
CA VAL A 192 4.89 7.46 -14.28
C VAL A 192 3.60 6.67 -14.16
N ILE A 193 3.62 5.60 -13.38
CA ILE A 193 2.44 4.84 -13.01
C ILE A 193 1.68 5.58 -11.91
N ILE A 194 0.41 5.83 -12.15
CA ILE A 194 -0.48 6.51 -11.21
C ILE A 194 -1.58 5.52 -10.82
N HIS A 195 -1.73 5.31 -9.53
CA HIS A 195 -2.87 4.63 -8.93
C HIS A 195 -3.73 5.61 -8.15
N LEU A 196 -5.04 5.49 -8.24
CA LEU A 196 -5.94 5.94 -7.19
C LEU A 196 -6.22 4.75 -6.28
N THR A 197 -6.22 4.97 -4.96
CA THR A 197 -6.73 3.99 -4.00
C THR A 197 -7.96 4.56 -3.32
N ALA A 198 -9.03 3.77 -3.28
CA ALA A 198 -10.29 4.12 -2.64
C ALA A 198 -10.59 3.13 -1.52
N VAL A 199 -10.82 3.63 -0.30
CA VAL A 199 -11.32 2.82 0.81
C VAL A 199 -12.82 2.68 0.68
N LEU A 200 -13.29 1.46 0.41
CA LEU A 200 -14.71 1.16 0.26
C LEU A 200 -15.40 1.20 1.61
N THR A 201 -16.39 2.07 1.73
CA THR A 201 -17.26 2.23 2.89
C THR A 201 -18.72 2.29 2.46
N ARG A 202 -19.65 2.33 3.43
CA ARG A 202 -21.08 2.53 3.15
C ARG A 202 -21.41 3.88 2.48
N TYR A 203 -20.49 4.84 2.51
CA TYR A 203 -20.71 6.21 2.03
C TYR A 203 -20.28 6.42 0.57
N ASN A 204 -19.48 5.53 0.00
CA ASN A 204 -18.97 5.65 -1.37
C ASN A 204 -19.16 4.39 -2.23
N LEU A 205 -20.03 3.48 -1.83
CA LEU A 205 -20.23 2.22 -2.53
C LEU A 205 -20.51 2.41 -4.03
N GLU A 206 -21.42 3.31 -4.38
CA GLU A 206 -21.78 3.60 -5.77
C GLU A 206 -20.73 4.45 -6.49
N ASP A 207 -20.02 5.31 -5.74
CA ASP A 207 -19.03 6.23 -6.30
C ASP A 207 -17.82 5.48 -6.90
N ILE A 208 -17.58 4.24 -6.46
CA ILE A 208 -16.49 3.38 -6.98
C ILE A 208 -16.63 3.20 -8.50
N LEU A 209 -17.83 3.06 -9.03
CA LEU A 209 -18.03 2.89 -10.48
C LEU A 209 -17.66 4.17 -11.26
N THR A 210 -17.99 5.33 -10.72
CA THR A 210 -17.60 6.61 -11.33
C THR A 210 -16.07 6.84 -11.27
N LEU A 211 -15.40 6.33 -10.22
CA LEU A 211 -13.94 6.32 -10.16
C LEU A 211 -13.33 5.44 -11.27
N VAL A 212 -13.94 4.30 -11.60
CA VAL A 212 -13.49 3.46 -12.73
C VAL A 212 -13.53 4.25 -14.04
N ASP A 213 -14.64 4.94 -14.31
CA ASP A 213 -14.80 5.75 -15.53
C ASP A 213 -13.74 6.86 -15.60
N PHE A 214 -13.52 7.57 -14.50
CA PHE A 214 -12.47 8.59 -14.41
C PHE A 214 -11.07 7.99 -14.64
N CYS A 215 -10.79 6.85 -14.04
CA CYS A 215 -9.51 6.15 -14.18
C CYS A 215 -9.28 5.69 -15.62
N ASN A 216 -10.30 5.14 -16.28
CA ASN A 216 -10.24 4.75 -17.67
C ASN A 216 -9.93 5.94 -18.59
N ALA A 217 -10.65 7.07 -18.41
CA ALA A 217 -10.46 8.28 -19.20
C ALA A 217 -9.05 8.86 -19.07
N ASN A 218 -8.40 8.69 -17.92
CA ASN A 218 -7.09 9.27 -17.62
C ASN A 218 -5.94 8.23 -17.65
N ARG A 219 -6.22 6.96 -17.95
CA ARG A 219 -5.24 5.86 -17.88
C ARG A 219 -4.54 5.80 -16.52
N ILE A 220 -5.34 5.85 -15.48
CA ILE A 220 -4.94 5.72 -14.08
C ILE A 220 -5.46 4.37 -13.57
N TRP A 221 -4.68 3.66 -12.79
CA TRP A 221 -5.14 2.42 -12.16
C TRP A 221 -5.97 2.70 -10.91
N LEU A 222 -7.08 1.98 -10.74
CA LEU A 222 -7.89 2.02 -9.54
C LEU A 222 -7.62 0.79 -8.69
N GLU A 223 -7.20 1.01 -7.44
CA GLU A 223 -7.08 0.01 -6.40
C GLU A 223 -8.22 0.18 -5.40
N ILE A 224 -8.96 -0.87 -5.12
CA ILE A 224 -10.05 -0.83 -4.15
C ILE A 224 -9.55 -1.46 -2.85
N SER A 225 -9.54 -0.67 -1.79
CA SER A 225 -9.20 -1.11 -0.45
C SER A 225 -10.47 -1.26 0.38
N VAL A 226 -10.58 -2.32 1.16
CA VAL A 226 -11.71 -2.46 2.07
C VAL A 226 -11.46 -1.69 3.35
N TYR A 227 -12.54 -1.17 3.94
CA TYR A 227 -12.49 -0.68 5.30
C TYR A 227 -12.27 -1.85 6.26
N ASP A 228 -11.22 -1.75 7.07
CA ASP A 228 -10.92 -2.73 8.12
C ASP A 228 -11.15 -2.08 9.49
N THR A 229 -11.92 -2.73 10.33
CA THR A 229 -12.20 -2.23 11.68
C THR A 229 -11.00 -2.30 12.60
N TYR A 230 -9.97 -3.07 12.26
CA TYR A 230 -8.79 -3.33 13.10
C TYR A 230 -9.14 -3.68 14.56
N GLY A 231 -10.28 -4.37 14.76
CA GLY A 231 -10.78 -4.76 16.07
C GLY A 231 -11.52 -3.65 16.84
N MET A 232 -11.91 -2.55 16.20
CA MET A 232 -12.79 -1.56 16.80
C MET A 232 -14.18 -2.16 17.09
N THR A 233 -14.75 -1.82 18.23
CA THR A 233 -16.04 -2.36 18.71
C THR A 233 -17.26 -1.73 18.01
N GLU A 234 -17.10 -0.53 17.45
CA GLU A 234 -18.17 0.18 16.72
C GLU A 234 -17.84 0.25 15.22
N ASP A 235 -18.58 -0.50 14.45
CA ASP A 235 -18.52 -0.48 13.00
C ASP A 235 -19.63 0.42 12.43
N LYS A 236 -19.26 1.67 12.11
CA LYS A 236 -20.17 2.66 11.50
C LYS A 236 -19.90 2.89 10.02
N LEU A 237 -18.89 2.25 9.46
CA LEU A 237 -18.37 2.55 8.12
C LEU A 237 -18.51 1.39 7.14
N SER A 238 -18.66 0.16 7.63
CA SER A 238 -18.80 -1.01 6.76
C SER A 238 -20.05 -0.92 5.88
N VAL A 239 -19.92 -1.49 4.70
CA VAL A 239 -21.05 -1.59 3.76
C VAL A 239 -22.11 -2.54 4.33
N THR A 240 -23.33 -2.05 4.44
CA THR A 240 -24.50 -2.82 4.92
C THR A 240 -25.48 -3.16 3.80
N ASP A 241 -25.42 -2.46 2.67
CA ASP A 241 -26.24 -2.74 1.49
C ASP A 241 -25.70 -3.95 0.72
N ARG A 242 -26.22 -5.13 1.02
CA ARG A 242 -25.84 -6.40 0.37
C ARG A 242 -26.13 -6.42 -1.12
N ILE A 243 -27.26 -5.84 -1.53
CA ILE A 243 -27.71 -5.85 -2.93
C ILE A 243 -26.84 -4.92 -3.76
N GLY A 244 -26.64 -3.70 -3.27
CA GLY A 244 -25.74 -2.71 -3.89
C GLY A 244 -24.31 -3.22 -3.99
N LEU A 245 -23.76 -3.80 -2.91
CA LEU A 245 -22.42 -4.36 -2.90
C LEU A 245 -22.25 -5.46 -3.96
N LYS A 246 -23.17 -6.41 -4.02
CA LYS A 246 -23.14 -7.48 -5.04
C LYS A 246 -23.19 -6.91 -6.45
N ARG A 247 -24.05 -5.92 -6.69
CA ARG A 247 -24.15 -5.24 -7.99
C ARG A 247 -22.83 -4.54 -8.35
N VAL A 248 -22.25 -3.77 -7.44
CA VAL A 248 -20.99 -3.06 -7.67
C VAL A 248 -19.85 -4.03 -7.93
N VAL A 249 -19.69 -5.07 -7.10
CA VAL A 249 -18.63 -6.09 -7.29
C VAL A 249 -18.79 -6.84 -8.62
N THR A 250 -20.01 -7.20 -8.99
CA THR A 250 -20.27 -7.84 -10.29
C THR A 250 -19.86 -6.92 -11.43
N LYS A 251 -20.25 -5.65 -11.38
CA LYS A 251 -19.89 -4.66 -12.41
C LYS A 251 -18.39 -4.41 -12.48
N LEU A 252 -17.69 -4.35 -11.36
CA LEU A 252 -16.22 -4.23 -11.34
C LEU A 252 -15.53 -5.39 -12.06
N LYS A 253 -16.02 -6.63 -11.86
CA LYS A 253 -15.48 -7.82 -12.56
C LYS A 253 -15.72 -7.77 -14.06
N GLU A 254 -16.91 -7.32 -14.48
CA GLU A 254 -17.24 -7.12 -15.90
C GLU A 254 -16.32 -6.07 -16.53
N LEU A 255 -16.24 -4.88 -15.91
CA LEU A 255 -15.39 -3.79 -16.39
C LEU A 255 -13.91 -4.19 -16.45
N LYS A 256 -13.42 -4.93 -15.45
CA LYS A 256 -12.05 -5.47 -15.49
C LYS A 256 -11.85 -6.43 -16.65
N LYS A 257 -12.82 -7.31 -16.94
CA LYS A 257 -12.79 -8.22 -18.09
C LYS A 257 -12.80 -7.46 -19.44
N GLU A 258 -13.45 -6.32 -19.48
CA GLU A 258 -13.48 -5.42 -20.64
C GLU A 258 -12.19 -4.59 -20.81
N GLY A 259 -11.21 -4.73 -19.90
CA GLY A 259 -9.92 -4.06 -19.96
C GLY A 259 -9.84 -2.71 -19.25
N SER A 260 -10.79 -2.42 -18.34
CA SER A 260 -10.75 -1.22 -17.50
C SER A 260 -9.51 -1.20 -16.61
N TYR A 261 -9.05 0.01 -16.26
CA TYR A 261 -7.90 0.25 -15.40
C TYR A 261 -8.18 -0.07 -13.93
N ILE A 262 -8.56 -1.31 -13.63
CA ILE A 262 -8.77 -1.83 -12.28
C ILE A 262 -7.59 -2.72 -11.93
N SER A 263 -6.78 -2.32 -10.93
CA SER A 263 -5.60 -3.06 -10.48
C SER A 263 -5.93 -4.17 -9.50
N SER A 264 -7.06 -4.09 -8.79
CA SER A 264 -7.50 -5.19 -7.91
C SER A 264 -7.64 -6.50 -8.68
N SER A 265 -6.99 -7.57 -8.21
CA SER A 265 -7.01 -8.88 -8.88
C SER A 265 -8.42 -9.50 -8.89
N TYR A 266 -8.65 -10.45 -9.79
CA TYR A 266 -9.92 -11.23 -9.76
C TYR A 266 -10.09 -11.98 -8.45
N GLU A 267 -9.01 -12.50 -7.89
CA GLU A 267 -9.03 -13.16 -6.58
C GLU A 267 -9.50 -12.18 -5.50
N TYR A 268 -8.95 -10.96 -5.49
CA TYR A 268 -9.36 -9.90 -4.57
C TYR A 268 -10.85 -9.57 -4.72
N LEU A 269 -11.31 -9.29 -5.95
CA LEU A 269 -12.70 -8.94 -6.23
C LEU A 269 -13.68 -10.07 -5.93
N ASN A 270 -13.26 -11.35 -6.08
CA ASN A 270 -14.12 -12.50 -5.80
C ASN A 270 -14.49 -12.63 -4.32
N HIS A 271 -13.60 -12.19 -3.43
CA HIS A 271 -13.82 -12.26 -1.98
C HIS A 271 -14.21 -10.92 -1.35
N LEU A 272 -14.25 -9.84 -2.14
CA LEU A 272 -14.57 -8.50 -1.65
C LEU A 272 -15.96 -8.44 -1.00
N GLU A 273 -16.97 -9.08 -1.62
CA GLU A 273 -18.33 -9.14 -1.09
C GLU A 273 -18.38 -9.89 0.25
N GLU A 274 -17.79 -11.09 0.30
CA GLU A 274 -17.74 -11.92 1.52
C GLU A 274 -17.07 -11.15 2.67
N PHE A 275 -15.93 -10.52 2.38
CA PHE A 275 -15.19 -9.77 3.38
C PHE A 275 -15.96 -8.57 3.93
N CYS A 276 -16.57 -7.77 3.07
CA CYS A 276 -17.36 -6.60 3.48
C CYS A 276 -18.58 -6.97 4.32
N LEU A 277 -19.19 -8.15 4.09
CA LEU A 277 -20.42 -8.57 4.76
C LEU A 277 -20.19 -9.37 6.05
N GLU A 278 -19.08 -10.08 6.15
CA GLU A 278 -18.76 -10.96 7.28
C GLU A 278 -17.85 -10.31 8.33
N HIS A 279 -17.67 -9.00 8.23
CA HIS A 279 -16.87 -8.19 9.18
C HIS A 279 -15.50 -8.79 9.47
N ASN A 280 -14.66 -8.88 8.43
CA ASN A 280 -13.24 -9.25 8.53
C ASN A 280 -12.95 -10.72 8.87
N ARG A 281 -13.87 -11.63 8.59
CA ARG A 281 -13.64 -13.07 8.73
C ARG A 281 -13.44 -13.72 7.38
N ILE A 282 -12.23 -13.62 6.82
CA ILE A 282 -11.91 -14.49 5.69
C ILE A 282 -11.76 -15.90 6.21
N PRO A 283 -12.37 -16.88 5.52
CA PRO A 283 -12.17 -18.27 5.85
C PRO A 283 -10.70 -18.60 5.94
N GLN A 284 -10.31 -19.41 6.92
CA GLN A 284 -8.95 -19.92 7.14
C GLN A 284 -8.37 -20.71 5.94
N LYS A 285 -8.98 -20.58 4.76
CA LYS A 285 -8.68 -21.28 3.51
C LYS A 285 -7.46 -20.72 2.77
N TYR A 286 -7.05 -19.50 3.09
CA TYR A 286 -6.03 -18.82 2.29
C TYR A 286 -4.71 -18.71 3.06
N SER A 287 -3.68 -19.32 2.50
CA SER A 287 -2.30 -19.10 2.94
C SER A 287 -1.90 -17.66 2.65
N CYS A 288 -1.38 -16.96 3.65
CA CYS A 288 -0.87 -15.60 3.51
C CYS A 288 0.65 -15.61 3.40
N TYR A 289 1.16 -15.12 2.28
CA TYR A 289 2.59 -15.03 1.99
C TYR A 289 3.21 -13.68 2.38
N SER A 290 2.43 -12.74 2.92
CA SER A 290 2.94 -11.40 3.29
C SER A 290 4.18 -11.46 4.19
N GLY A 291 4.22 -12.40 5.13
CA GLY A 291 5.36 -12.63 6.00
C GLY A 291 6.65 -13.07 5.29
N TYR A 292 6.57 -13.39 4.01
CA TYR A 292 7.73 -13.79 3.21
C TYR A 292 8.22 -12.69 2.26
N GLY A 293 7.46 -11.60 2.12
CA GLY A 293 7.83 -10.56 1.18
C GLY A 293 7.54 -9.12 1.61
N ILE A 294 6.67 -8.89 2.61
CA ILE A 294 6.24 -7.55 3.01
C ILE A 294 6.70 -7.25 4.44
N LEU A 295 7.41 -6.15 4.60
CA LEU A 295 7.81 -5.57 5.87
C LEU A 295 7.13 -4.21 6.06
N LEU A 296 6.62 -3.96 7.25
CA LEU A 296 6.05 -2.68 7.66
C LEU A 296 6.98 -2.06 8.69
N LEU A 297 7.37 -0.82 8.48
CA LEU A 297 8.12 -0.02 9.44
C LEU A 297 7.29 1.19 9.84
N ASP A 298 7.13 1.41 11.13
CA ASP A 298 6.49 2.63 11.63
C ASP A 298 7.53 3.75 11.88
N ASP A 299 7.03 4.92 12.23
CA ASP A 299 7.81 6.13 12.51
C ASP A 299 8.69 6.01 13.77
N LEU A 300 8.45 5.02 14.62
CA LEU A 300 9.27 4.67 15.78
C LEU A 300 10.26 3.52 15.49
N LEU A 301 10.34 3.10 14.22
CA LEU A 301 11.18 1.99 13.74
C LEU A 301 10.77 0.60 14.27
N ASN A 302 9.53 0.45 14.75
CA ASN A 302 9.00 -0.87 15.03
C ASN A 302 8.68 -1.58 13.70
N ALA A 303 9.08 -2.83 13.63
CA ALA A 303 8.91 -3.67 12.46
C ALA A 303 7.75 -4.65 12.65
N ARG A 304 6.93 -4.79 11.60
CA ARG A 304 5.81 -5.75 11.51
C ARG A 304 5.79 -6.39 10.13
N THR A 305 5.07 -7.46 9.98
CA THR A 305 4.77 -8.05 8.67
C THR A 305 3.28 -7.97 8.31
N CYS A 306 2.47 -7.43 9.19
CA CYS A 306 1.02 -7.31 9.00
C CYS A 306 0.44 -6.23 9.91
N TRP A 307 -0.59 -5.53 9.44
CA TRP A 307 -1.38 -4.59 10.25
C TRP A 307 -2.39 -5.27 11.16
N GLY A 308 -2.67 -6.56 10.94
CA GLY A 308 -3.64 -7.32 11.73
C GLY A 308 -3.24 -7.42 13.21
N SER A 309 -4.22 -7.31 14.10
CA SER A 309 -4.04 -7.35 15.57
C SER A 309 -3.43 -8.65 16.09
N GLN A 310 -3.52 -9.74 15.31
CA GLN A 310 -2.99 -11.06 15.66
C GLN A 310 -1.51 -11.24 15.38
N VAL A 311 -0.88 -10.26 14.69
CA VAL A 311 0.54 -10.25 14.37
C VAL A 311 1.15 -8.99 14.97
N GLY A 312 1.89 -9.14 16.05
CA GLY A 312 2.53 -8.02 16.74
C GLY A 312 3.86 -7.61 16.12
N ASP A 313 4.55 -6.71 16.80
CA ASP A 313 5.88 -6.25 16.41
C ASP A 313 6.88 -7.41 16.41
N ILE A 314 7.70 -7.48 15.39
CA ILE A 314 8.76 -8.50 15.27
C ILE A 314 10.10 -8.00 15.84
N GLY A 315 10.24 -6.72 16.06
CA GLY A 315 11.42 -6.07 16.64
C GLY A 315 11.42 -4.58 16.34
N ASN A 316 12.51 -3.91 16.71
CA ASN A 316 12.74 -2.50 16.44
C ASN A 316 14.12 -2.31 15.84
N ILE A 317 14.21 -1.67 14.65
CA ILE A 317 15.46 -1.52 13.90
C ILE A 317 16.36 -0.39 14.42
N LYS A 318 15.95 0.33 15.45
CA LYS A 318 16.84 1.25 16.17
C LYS A 318 17.88 0.49 17.00
N ASN A 319 17.53 -0.72 17.46
CA ASN A 319 18.34 -1.53 18.37
C ASN A 319 18.92 -2.79 17.71
N SER A 320 18.55 -3.08 16.47
CA SER A 320 18.96 -4.26 15.70
C SER A 320 18.98 -3.91 14.21
N SER A 321 19.76 -4.60 13.43
CA SER A 321 19.75 -4.41 11.98
C SER A 321 18.41 -4.89 11.36
N LEU A 322 18.11 -4.35 10.20
CA LEU A 322 16.93 -4.76 9.42
C LEU A 322 16.93 -6.27 9.14
N SER A 323 18.12 -6.82 8.83
CA SER A 323 18.32 -8.26 8.60
C SER A 323 18.03 -9.10 9.83
N GLU A 324 18.53 -8.70 10.99
CA GLU A 324 18.29 -9.41 12.26
C GLU A 324 16.81 -9.42 12.61
N VAL A 325 16.13 -8.28 12.50
CA VAL A 325 14.70 -8.18 12.80
C VAL A 325 13.87 -9.03 11.83
N TRP A 326 14.17 -8.99 10.55
CA TRP A 326 13.42 -9.73 9.53
C TRP A 326 13.62 -11.27 9.61
N ASN A 327 14.78 -11.74 10.10
CA ASN A 327 15.11 -13.15 10.14
C ASN A 327 15.08 -13.76 11.56
N ASN A 328 14.55 -13.05 12.57
CA ASN A 328 14.51 -13.55 13.93
C ASN A 328 13.44 -14.67 14.14
N SER A 329 13.50 -15.32 15.30
CA SER A 329 12.58 -16.42 15.66
C SER A 329 11.12 -15.99 15.73
N LYS A 330 10.86 -14.74 16.16
CA LYS A 330 9.51 -14.17 16.25
C LYS A 330 8.89 -13.99 14.86
N MET A 331 9.69 -13.51 13.88
CA MET A 331 9.27 -13.42 12.50
C MET A 331 8.96 -14.79 11.89
N ARG A 332 9.81 -15.80 12.15
CA ARG A 332 9.55 -17.18 11.73
C ARG A 332 8.25 -17.74 12.30
N HIS A 333 7.97 -17.47 13.57
CA HIS A 333 6.70 -17.85 14.18
C HIS A 333 5.50 -17.23 13.46
N TYR A 334 5.55 -15.92 13.16
CA TYR A 334 4.46 -15.24 12.46
C TYR A 334 4.29 -15.73 11.01
N ARG A 335 5.38 -16.00 10.28
CA ARG A 335 5.32 -16.62 8.94
C ARG A 335 4.50 -17.90 8.95
N LYS A 336 4.79 -18.82 9.88
CA LYS A 336 4.03 -20.08 10.04
C LYS A 336 2.57 -19.84 10.39
N LYS A 337 2.31 -18.90 11.30
CA LYS A 337 0.96 -18.55 11.71
C LYS A 337 0.13 -18.00 10.53
N MET A 338 0.71 -17.12 9.73
CA MET A 338 0.07 -16.51 8.55
C MET A 338 -0.14 -17.52 7.44
N LEU A 339 0.87 -18.32 7.13
CA LEU A 339 0.78 -19.38 6.12
C LEU A 339 -0.32 -20.40 6.46
N GLY A 340 -0.48 -20.73 7.73
CA GLY A 340 -1.52 -21.65 8.21
C GLY A 340 -2.90 -21.02 8.40
N GLY A 341 -3.13 -19.76 7.98
CA GLY A 341 -4.43 -19.08 8.12
C GLY A 341 -4.85 -18.80 9.57
N ARG A 342 -3.93 -18.87 10.54
CA ARG A 342 -4.21 -18.73 11.98
C ARG A 342 -4.05 -17.30 12.52
N CYS A 343 -4.02 -16.30 11.63
CA CYS A 343 -3.83 -14.90 11.99
C CYS A 343 -5.12 -14.08 12.10
N GLY A 344 -6.30 -14.73 12.05
CA GLY A 344 -7.61 -14.07 12.15
C GLY A 344 -8.20 -13.67 10.79
N GLY A 345 -7.40 -13.68 9.72
CA GLY A 345 -7.82 -13.30 8.37
C GLY A 345 -7.93 -11.78 8.19
N CYS A 346 -7.74 -11.34 6.98
CA CYS A 346 -7.97 -9.97 6.53
C CYS A 346 -8.09 -9.97 4.99
N TRP A 347 -8.54 -8.86 4.40
CA TRP A 347 -8.59 -8.69 2.95
C TRP A 347 -8.02 -7.32 2.57
N ASN A 348 -6.78 -7.10 2.91
CA ASN A 348 -6.05 -5.87 2.63
C ASN A 348 -5.23 -5.97 1.34
N LEU A 349 -4.66 -4.87 0.90
CA LEU A 349 -3.84 -4.79 -0.33
C LEU A 349 -2.66 -5.79 -0.36
N CYS A 350 -2.18 -6.26 0.79
CA CYS A 350 -1.16 -7.31 0.84
C CYS A 350 -1.66 -8.67 0.28
N THR A 351 -2.99 -8.86 0.13
CA THR A 351 -3.53 -10.04 -0.57
C THR A 351 -3.21 -10.03 -2.05
N GLU A 352 -2.96 -8.87 -2.65
CA GLU A 352 -2.49 -8.73 -4.03
C GLU A 352 -1.08 -9.33 -4.21
N PHE A 353 -0.22 -9.21 -3.19
CA PHE A 353 1.06 -9.94 -3.17
C PHE A 353 0.84 -11.45 -3.13
N ASN A 354 -0.11 -11.92 -2.32
CA ASN A 354 -0.46 -13.33 -2.25
C ASN A 354 -0.98 -13.85 -3.59
N SER A 355 -1.82 -13.08 -4.28
CA SER A 355 -2.34 -13.39 -5.61
C SER A 355 -1.20 -13.51 -6.63
N MET A 356 -0.25 -12.58 -6.61
CA MET A 356 0.93 -12.63 -7.47
C MET A 356 1.76 -13.92 -7.23
N ILE A 357 1.92 -14.36 -5.99
CA ILE A 357 2.69 -15.57 -5.67
C ILE A 357 1.94 -16.85 -6.08
N ARG A 358 0.60 -16.86 -6.04
CA ARG A 358 -0.22 -18.02 -6.40
C ARG A 358 -0.43 -18.22 -7.90
N ASN A 359 -0.59 -17.12 -8.65
CA ASN A 359 -1.07 -17.12 -10.03
C ASN A 359 0.01 -17.22 -11.11
N ILE A 360 1.22 -17.66 -10.77
CA ILE A 360 2.31 -17.87 -11.74
C ILE A 360 2.54 -19.35 -11.99
#